data_11ffbfc4a4338311e0667f7ca0a84178
#
_entry.id   11ffbfc4a4338311e0667f7ca0a84178
#
_cell.length_a   1.000
_cell.length_b   1.000
_cell.length_c   1.000
_cell.angle_alpha   90.00
_cell.angle_beta   90.00
_cell.angle_gamma   90.00
#
_symmetry.space_group_name_H-M   'P 1'
#
loop_
_entity.id
_entity.type
_entity.pdbx_description
1 polymer ?
#
loop_
_entity_poly.entity_id
_entity_poly.type
_entity_poly.pdbx_seq_one_letter_code
_entity_poly.pdbx_strand_id
1 'polypeptide(L)'
;MLKVLAIAVVVFSTVSFAAGLPAHSINGNYMEARTADVYTGPCFANGEAEINGKEAVFGWKINNGSWKGVNIAGLGVVGVVRSQHTLGNVHEPVNPMVAVMIVDSRANAEQRAALQSFAKAQAPDLFKNIVQVDYAPVNLEIEGGNVHGGAAKLTAGSLATVQTRAMNAGDHVCGNEEVWYPPLTKLEHAMPAYATANAYTGNGLGETWSNHMQRSGFVGTFAVPTE
;
A
#
# COMPACT_ATOMS: atom_id res chain seq x y z
N MET A 1 -44.91 -16.26 -61.25
CA MET A 1 -43.86 -17.04 -60.51
C MET A 1 -43.08 -16.09 -59.63
N LEU A 2 -43.43 -16.02 -58.34
CA LEU A 2 -42.83 -15.13 -57.36
C LEU A 2 -41.78 -15.94 -56.55
N LYS A 3 -40.50 -15.55 -56.71
CA LYS A 3 -39.41 -16.19 -55.95
C LYS A 3 -39.25 -15.47 -54.59
N VAL A 4 -39.57 -16.16 -53.51
CA VAL A 4 -39.33 -15.67 -52.14
C VAL A 4 -37.86 -15.97 -51.78
N LEU A 5 -37.10 -14.91 -51.52
CA LEU A 5 -35.72 -15.01 -51.05
C LEU A 5 -35.73 -15.00 -49.52
N ALA A 6 -35.42 -16.14 -48.89
CA ALA A 6 -35.28 -16.22 -47.45
C ALA A 6 -33.89 -15.75 -47.01
N ILE A 7 -33.84 -14.64 -46.25
CA ILE A 7 -32.63 -14.13 -45.65
C ILE A 7 -32.48 -14.77 -44.27
N ALA A 8 -31.47 -15.63 -44.09
CA ALA A 8 -31.12 -16.19 -42.80
C ALA A 8 -30.26 -15.19 -42.03
N VAL A 9 -30.80 -14.64 -40.95
CA VAL A 9 -30.04 -13.79 -40.00
C VAL A 9 -29.28 -14.69 -39.02
N VAL A 10 -27.99 -14.75 -39.15
CA VAL A 10 -27.09 -15.43 -38.19
C VAL A 10 -26.80 -14.46 -37.07
N VAL A 11 -27.37 -14.72 -35.88
CA VAL A 11 -27.09 -13.95 -34.67
C VAL A 11 -25.81 -14.51 -34.05
N PHE A 12 -24.70 -13.76 -34.16
CA PHE A 12 -23.47 -14.06 -33.43
C PHE A 12 -23.63 -13.58 -31.99
N SER A 13 -23.85 -14.53 -31.08
CA SER A 13 -23.77 -14.26 -29.63
C SER A 13 -22.32 -14.12 -29.23
N THR A 14 -21.86 -12.91 -28.96
CA THR A 14 -20.54 -12.67 -28.34
C THR A 14 -20.60 -13.05 -26.86
N VAL A 15 -20.00 -14.18 -26.52
CA VAL A 15 -19.77 -14.56 -25.13
C VAL A 15 -18.62 -13.68 -24.61
N SER A 16 -18.94 -12.64 -23.83
CA SER A 16 -17.96 -11.87 -23.09
C SER A 16 -17.45 -12.74 -21.92
N PHE A 17 -16.23 -13.24 -22.06
CA PHE A 17 -15.51 -13.79 -20.90
C PHE A 17 -15.12 -12.61 -20.01
N ALA A 18 -15.81 -12.44 -18.90
CA ALA A 18 -15.28 -11.66 -17.81
C ALA A 18 -14.02 -12.40 -17.33
N ALA A 19 -12.84 -11.80 -17.52
CA ALA A 19 -11.60 -12.31 -16.95
C ALA A 19 -11.72 -12.17 -15.43
N GLY A 20 -12.21 -13.22 -14.78
CA GLY A 20 -12.17 -13.34 -13.32
C GLY A 20 -10.72 -13.39 -12.87
N LEU A 21 -10.42 -12.81 -11.69
CA LEU A 21 -9.14 -12.99 -11.03
C LEU A 21 -8.82 -14.50 -10.99
N PRO A 22 -7.55 -14.90 -11.20
CA PRO A 22 -7.17 -16.31 -11.14
C PRO A 22 -7.64 -16.90 -9.80
N ALA A 23 -8.15 -18.13 -9.84
CA ALA A 23 -8.80 -18.81 -8.72
C ALA A 23 -7.92 -18.97 -7.46
N HIS A 24 -6.63 -18.59 -7.55
CA HIS A 24 -5.62 -18.64 -6.51
C HIS A 24 -4.85 -17.31 -6.46
N SER A 25 -5.50 -16.23 -6.09
CA SER A 25 -4.82 -14.94 -5.84
C SER A 25 -5.01 -14.50 -4.40
N ILE A 26 -3.94 -13.95 -3.82
CA ILE A 26 -4.06 -13.15 -2.60
C ILE A 26 -4.42 -11.74 -3.00
N ASN A 27 -5.45 -11.19 -2.40
CA ASN A 27 -5.85 -9.81 -2.64
C ASN A 27 -6.20 -9.11 -1.33
N GLY A 28 -6.16 -7.80 -1.38
CA GLY A 28 -6.48 -6.98 -0.22
C GLY A 28 -6.23 -5.51 -0.41
N ASN A 29 -6.20 -4.84 0.72
CA ASN A 29 -6.00 -3.40 0.81
C ASN A 29 -4.58 -3.08 1.26
N TYR A 30 -4.07 -1.96 0.78
CA TYR A 30 -2.77 -1.41 1.12
C TYR A 30 -2.90 0.05 1.53
N MET A 31 -2.05 0.47 2.44
CA MET A 31 -1.93 1.85 2.86
C MET A 31 -0.51 2.17 3.26
N GLU A 32 -0.04 3.38 2.94
CA GLU A 32 1.23 3.91 3.41
C GLU A 32 1.14 5.40 3.70
N ALA A 33 2.04 5.87 4.56
CA ALA A 33 2.40 7.28 4.65
C ALA A 33 3.88 7.42 4.96
N ARG A 34 4.51 8.43 4.36
CA ARG A 34 5.93 8.78 4.52
C ARG A 34 6.07 10.07 5.32
N THR A 35 7.28 10.37 5.74
CA THR A 35 7.61 11.65 6.37
C THR A 35 7.96 12.74 5.35
N ALA A 36 7.81 12.46 4.05
CA ALA A 36 7.85 13.44 2.96
C ALA A 36 6.59 13.39 2.11
N ASP A 37 6.29 14.48 1.43
CA ASP A 37 5.22 14.53 0.44
C ASP A 37 5.53 13.62 -0.75
N VAL A 38 4.57 12.77 -1.13
CA VAL A 38 4.66 11.91 -2.32
C VAL A 38 3.90 12.52 -3.51
N TYR A 39 2.89 13.32 -3.23
CA TYR A 39 2.17 14.12 -4.21
C TYR A 39 2.66 15.56 -4.12
N THR A 40 3.58 15.92 -4.99
CA THR A 40 4.31 17.19 -4.94
C THR A 40 4.78 17.59 -6.33
N GLY A 41 5.36 18.79 -6.47
CA GLY A 41 5.91 19.27 -7.73
C GLY A 41 7.43 19.33 -7.70
N PRO A 42 8.06 19.49 -8.88
CA PRO A 42 9.52 19.53 -9.01
C PRO A 42 10.18 20.65 -8.20
N CYS A 43 9.45 21.72 -7.90
CA CYS A 43 9.95 22.83 -7.09
C CYS A 43 10.18 22.44 -5.63
N PHE A 44 9.45 21.46 -5.14
CA PHE A 44 9.54 21.00 -3.75
C PHE A 44 10.26 19.66 -3.62
N ALA A 45 10.09 18.73 -4.58
CA ALA A 45 10.71 17.41 -4.53
C ALA A 45 12.24 17.45 -4.66
N ASN A 46 12.79 18.35 -5.49
CA ASN A 46 14.22 18.46 -5.74
C ASN A 46 14.83 19.78 -5.22
N GLY A 47 14.01 20.76 -4.84
CA GLY A 47 14.46 22.05 -4.36
C GLY A 47 14.70 22.09 -2.85
N GLU A 48 14.18 21.12 -2.14
CA GLU A 48 14.35 21.01 -0.70
C GLU A 48 15.62 20.20 -0.44
N ALA A 49 16.72 20.90 -0.22
CA ALA A 49 18.02 20.30 0.07
C ALA A 49 18.04 19.38 1.31
N GLU A 50 16.94 19.27 2.05
CA GLU A 50 16.82 18.52 3.29
C GLU A 50 15.44 17.88 3.52
N ILE A 51 14.66 17.55 2.49
CA ILE A 51 13.46 16.74 2.73
C ILE A 51 13.90 15.36 3.17
N ASN A 52 13.76 15.16 4.45
CA ASN A 52 14.06 13.92 5.12
C ASN A 52 12.85 13.01 5.14
N GLY A 53 12.28 12.66 3.98
CA GLY A 53 11.30 11.59 3.87
C GLY A 53 11.90 10.21 4.05
N LYS A 54 12.60 10.03 5.15
CA LYS A 54 13.38 8.83 5.45
C LYS A 54 12.56 7.73 6.08
N GLU A 55 11.44 8.07 6.70
CA GLU A 55 10.61 7.15 7.45
C GLU A 55 9.28 6.91 6.73
N ALA A 56 8.75 5.69 6.89
CA ALA A 56 7.42 5.34 6.45
C ALA A 56 6.77 4.30 7.36
N VAL A 57 5.45 4.38 7.46
CA VAL A 57 4.57 3.30 7.92
C VAL A 57 3.77 2.84 6.72
N PHE A 58 3.75 1.54 6.47
CA PHE A 58 2.99 0.93 5.38
C PHE A 58 2.48 -0.45 5.78
N GLY A 59 1.39 -0.91 5.17
CA GLY A 59 0.85 -2.21 5.53
C GLY A 59 -0.19 -2.76 4.58
N TRP A 60 -0.38 -4.05 4.69
CA TRP A 60 -1.34 -4.84 3.94
C TRP A 60 -2.38 -5.45 4.86
N LYS A 61 -3.61 -5.40 4.43
CA LYS A 61 -4.73 -6.19 4.96
C LYS A 61 -5.14 -7.17 3.89
N ILE A 62 -4.98 -8.44 4.18
CA ILE A 62 -5.38 -9.51 3.26
C ILE A 62 -6.90 -9.71 3.38
N ASN A 63 -7.62 -9.46 2.29
CA ASN A 63 -9.06 -9.70 2.25
C ASN A 63 -9.34 -11.18 1.98
N ASN A 64 -8.63 -11.76 1.00
CA ASN A 64 -8.78 -13.17 0.64
C ASN A 64 -7.44 -13.78 0.23
N GLY A 65 -7.32 -15.08 0.43
CA GLY A 65 -6.25 -15.90 -0.13
C GLY A 65 -5.34 -16.59 0.88
N SER A 66 -4.46 -17.42 0.33
CA SER A 66 -3.48 -18.20 1.09
C SER A 66 -2.07 -17.93 0.53
N TRP A 67 -1.09 -17.81 1.40
CA TRP A 67 0.31 -17.68 1.04
C TRP A 67 1.05 -18.99 1.32
N LYS A 68 1.63 -19.60 0.26
CA LYS A 68 2.31 -20.89 0.36
C LYS A 68 1.46 -21.97 1.06
N GLY A 69 0.16 -22.01 0.71
CA GLY A 69 -0.79 -22.97 1.29
C GLY A 69 -1.43 -22.55 2.63
N VAL A 70 -0.93 -21.52 3.30
CA VAL A 70 -1.44 -21.05 4.59
C VAL A 70 -2.48 -19.95 4.38
N ASN A 71 -3.72 -20.16 4.84
CA ASN A 71 -4.76 -19.16 4.79
C ASN A 71 -4.44 -17.99 5.74
N ILE A 72 -4.27 -16.79 5.18
CA ILE A 72 -4.00 -15.55 5.91
C ILE A 72 -5.09 -14.49 5.69
N ALA A 73 -6.23 -14.87 5.14
CA ALA A 73 -7.37 -13.98 4.96
C ALA A 73 -7.83 -13.37 6.30
N GLY A 74 -8.20 -12.10 6.27
CA GLY A 74 -8.60 -11.35 7.46
C GLY A 74 -7.46 -10.86 8.35
N LEU A 75 -6.21 -11.22 8.06
CA LEU A 75 -5.03 -10.80 8.83
C LEU A 75 -4.29 -9.66 8.13
N GLY A 76 -3.37 -9.03 8.84
CA GLY A 76 -2.56 -7.94 8.31
C GLY A 76 -1.10 -7.99 8.75
N VAL A 77 -0.27 -7.23 8.05
CA VAL A 77 1.14 -7.01 8.40
C VAL A 77 1.51 -5.57 8.06
N VAL A 78 2.28 -4.95 8.94
CA VAL A 78 2.75 -3.58 8.82
C VAL A 78 4.27 -3.56 8.80
N GLY A 79 4.83 -2.76 7.89
CA GLY A 79 6.23 -2.40 7.88
C GLY A 79 6.41 -0.97 8.37
N VAL A 80 7.44 -0.76 9.15
CA VAL A 80 7.92 0.56 9.55
C VAL A 80 9.39 0.62 9.17
N VAL A 81 9.76 1.59 8.35
CA VAL A 81 11.13 1.67 7.84
C VAL A 81 11.74 3.04 8.12
N ARG A 82 13.05 3.04 8.29
CA ARG A 82 13.89 4.23 8.29
C ARG A 82 15.05 4.03 7.33
N SER A 83 15.20 4.94 6.39
CA SER A 83 16.25 5.00 5.38
C SER A 83 17.28 6.09 5.72
N GLN A 84 18.42 6.09 5.06
CA GLN A 84 19.38 7.21 5.13
C GLN A 84 19.01 8.38 4.22
N HIS A 85 18.23 8.14 3.18
CA HIS A 85 17.78 9.12 2.20
C HIS A 85 16.28 9.04 1.96
N THR A 86 15.73 10.00 1.22
CA THR A 86 14.29 10.03 0.89
C THR A 86 13.84 8.74 0.22
N LEU A 87 12.81 8.14 0.78
CA LEU A 87 12.22 6.90 0.27
C LEU A 87 11.56 7.13 -1.09
N GLY A 88 11.92 6.27 -2.06
CA GLY A 88 11.37 6.32 -3.41
C GLY A 88 12.04 7.34 -4.33
N ASN A 89 13.11 8.02 -3.90
CA ASN A 89 13.90 8.85 -4.78
C ASN A 89 14.60 7.98 -5.84
N VAL A 90 14.17 8.12 -7.09
CA VAL A 90 14.69 7.33 -8.23
C VAL A 90 16.11 7.72 -8.62
N HIS A 91 16.60 8.86 -8.16
CA HIS A 91 17.94 9.37 -8.47
C HIS A 91 19.00 8.94 -7.46
N GLU A 92 18.60 8.30 -6.37
CA GLU A 92 19.52 7.82 -5.35
C GLU A 92 19.45 6.30 -5.24
N PRO A 93 20.62 5.63 -5.21
CA PRO A 93 20.64 4.19 -5.03
C PRO A 93 20.01 3.81 -3.71
N VAL A 94 19.40 2.62 -3.68
CA VAL A 94 18.79 2.06 -2.48
C VAL A 94 19.76 2.05 -1.33
N ASN A 95 19.45 2.84 -0.31
CA ASN A 95 20.31 3.07 0.82
C ASN A 95 20.18 1.99 1.88
N PRO A 96 21.14 1.90 2.79
CA PRO A 96 20.96 1.14 4.02
C PRO A 96 19.69 1.62 4.72
N MET A 97 18.74 0.73 4.88
CA MET A 97 17.55 1.00 5.66
C MET A 97 17.36 -0.09 6.71
N VAL A 98 16.71 0.27 7.78
CA VAL A 98 16.30 -0.63 8.84
C VAL A 98 14.78 -0.71 8.87
N ALA A 99 14.27 -1.89 9.19
CA ALA A 99 12.85 -2.15 9.22
C ALA A 99 12.42 -2.78 10.54
N VAL A 100 11.26 -2.39 11.02
CA VAL A 100 10.47 -3.11 11.99
C VAL A 100 9.27 -3.72 11.26
N MET A 101 8.98 -4.97 11.53
CA MET A 101 7.80 -5.64 11.03
C MET A 101 6.81 -5.86 12.18
N ILE A 102 5.56 -5.45 12.00
CA ILE A 102 4.49 -5.66 12.99
C ILE A 102 3.49 -6.64 12.38
N VAL A 103 3.42 -7.83 12.93
CA VAL A 103 2.57 -8.93 12.44
C VAL A 103 1.31 -9.00 13.28
N ASP A 104 0.19 -9.27 12.64
CA ASP A 104 -1.10 -9.38 13.32
C ASP A 104 -1.04 -10.40 14.47
N SER A 105 -1.29 -9.93 15.69
CA SER A 105 -1.25 -10.77 16.89
C SER A 105 -2.33 -11.85 16.93
N ARG A 106 -3.40 -11.71 16.14
CA ARG A 106 -4.49 -12.70 15.99
C ARG A 106 -4.05 -13.93 15.20
N ALA A 107 -2.95 -13.83 14.44
CA ALA A 107 -2.40 -14.92 13.66
C ALA A 107 -1.78 -16.01 14.56
N ASN A 108 -1.98 -17.28 14.21
CA ASN A 108 -1.25 -18.39 14.80
C ASN A 108 0.21 -18.42 14.29
N ALA A 109 1.02 -19.33 14.80
CA ALA A 109 2.45 -19.39 14.47
C ALA A 109 2.73 -19.58 12.97
N GLU A 110 1.97 -20.44 12.30
CA GLU A 110 2.09 -20.72 10.88
C GLU A 110 1.67 -19.49 10.04
N GLN A 111 0.56 -18.87 10.40
CA GLN A 111 0.07 -17.64 9.76
C GLN A 111 1.05 -16.47 9.94
N ARG A 112 1.70 -16.35 11.12
CA ARG A 112 2.73 -15.32 11.35
C ARG A 112 3.92 -15.51 10.42
N ALA A 113 4.39 -16.75 10.25
CA ALA A 113 5.47 -17.05 9.31
C ALA A 113 5.06 -16.74 7.86
N ALA A 114 3.83 -17.09 7.48
CA ALA A 114 3.28 -16.79 6.15
C ALA A 114 3.17 -15.28 5.90
N LEU A 115 2.65 -14.50 6.85
CA LEU A 115 2.56 -13.02 6.77
C LEU A 115 3.93 -12.37 6.62
N GLN A 116 4.92 -12.82 7.40
CA GLN A 116 6.30 -12.31 7.26
C GLN A 116 6.90 -12.64 5.90
N SER A 117 6.69 -13.87 5.41
CA SER A 117 7.14 -14.29 4.07
C SER A 117 6.44 -13.50 2.96
N PHE A 118 5.14 -13.27 3.09
CA PHE A 118 4.35 -12.45 2.17
C PHE A 118 4.89 -11.01 2.12
N ALA A 119 5.04 -10.34 3.25
CA ALA A 119 5.53 -8.97 3.32
C ALA A 119 6.92 -8.82 2.68
N LYS A 120 7.84 -9.75 2.98
CA LYS A 120 9.18 -9.79 2.36
C LYS A 120 9.13 -9.97 0.84
N ALA A 121 8.17 -10.74 0.33
CA ALA A 121 8.00 -10.92 -1.11
C ALA A 121 7.39 -9.68 -1.78
N GLN A 122 6.49 -8.96 -1.09
CA GLN A 122 5.86 -7.74 -1.63
C GLN A 122 6.79 -6.53 -1.62
N ALA A 123 7.70 -6.43 -0.66
CA ALA A 123 8.62 -5.30 -0.51
C ALA A 123 10.03 -5.79 -0.12
N PRO A 124 10.72 -6.54 -0.99
CA PRO A 124 11.99 -7.18 -0.65
C PRO A 124 13.07 -6.18 -0.26
N ASP A 125 13.12 -5.03 -0.91
CA ASP A 125 14.13 -4.01 -0.62
C ASP A 125 13.91 -3.35 0.73
N LEU A 126 12.67 -3.12 1.13
CA LEU A 126 12.32 -2.49 2.41
C LEU A 126 12.61 -3.43 3.60
N PHE A 127 12.53 -4.74 3.39
CA PHE A 127 12.70 -5.74 4.43
C PHE A 127 14.04 -6.49 4.38
N LYS A 128 15.05 -5.92 3.71
CA LYS A 128 16.42 -6.49 3.70
C LYS A 128 17.04 -6.58 5.09
N ASN A 129 16.80 -5.58 5.94
CA ASN A 129 17.36 -5.52 7.28
C ASN A 129 16.24 -5.30 8.31
N ILE A 130 15.60 -6.38 8.73
CA ILE A 130 14.58 -6.36 9.78
C ILE A 130 15.30 -6.45 11.12
N VAL A 131 15.26 -5.38 11.90
CA VAL A 131 15.91 -5.30 13.22
C VAL A 131 15.00 -5.76 14.35
N GLN A 132 13.67 -5.76 14.13
CA GLN A 132 12.68 -6.17 15.12
C GLN A 132 11.41 -6.69 14.45
N VAL A 133 10.78 -7.68 15.10
CA VAL A 133 9.43 -8.16 14.74
C VAL A 133 8.55 -8.04 15.98
N ASP A 134 7.51 -7.24 15.86
CA ASP A 134 6.50 -7.04 16.90
C ASP A 134 5.19 -7.73 16.55
N TYR A 135 4.33 -7.90 17.55
CA TYR A 135 3.01 -8.49 17.39
C TYR A 135 1.96 -7.57 18.01
N ALA A 136 1.03 -7.10 17.18
CA ALA A 136 -0.08 -6.25 17.60
C ALA A 136 -1.31 -6.52 16.73
N PRO A 137 -2.54 -6.19 17.17
CA PRO A 137 -3.70 -6.24 16.30
C PRO A 137 -3.51 -5.28 15.12
N VAL A 138 -3.59 -5.81 13.89
CA VAL A 138 -3.48 -5.00 12.66
C VAL A 138 -4.86 -4.81 12.05
N ASN A 139 -5.28 -3.56 11.91
CA ASN A 139 -6.50 -3.19 11.21
C ASN A 139 -6.19 -2.17 10.12
N LEU A 140 -6.78 -2.37 8.94
CA LEU A 140 -6.80 -1.42 7.84
C LEU A 140 -8.23 -1.34 7.32
N GLU A 141 -8.80 -0.16 7.40
CA GLU A 141 -10.15 0.13 6.96
C GLU A 141 -10.11 1.24 5.92
N ILE A 142 -10.79 1.04 4.79
CA ILE A 142 -11.01 2.04 3.75
C ILE A 142 -12.47 2.43 3.85
N GLU A 143 -12.74 3.72 4.02
CA GLU A 143 -14.10 4.23 4.17
C GLU A 143 -14.94 3.90 2.95
N GLY A 144 -16.10 3.27 3.19
CA GLY A 144 -16.98 2.79 2.12
C GLY A 144 -16.36 1.74 1.19
N GLY A 145 -15.18 1.19 1.50
CA GLY A 145 -14.44 0.28 0.61
C GLY A 145 -13.92 0.93 -0.67
N ASN A 146 -13.96 2.26 -0.76
CA ASN A 146 -13.62 3.01 -1.98
C ASN A 146 -12.24 3.66 -1.85
N VAL A 147 -11.24 3.07 -2.51
CA VAL A 147 -9.86 3.63 -2.55
C VAL A 147 -9.78 5.02 -3.17
N HIS A 148 -10.67 5.35 -4.12
CA HIS A 148 -10.72 6.69 -4.72
C HIS A 148 -11.15 7.79 -3.73
N GLY A 149 -11.85 7.42 -2.67
CA GLY A 149 -12.18 8.33 -1.57
C GLY A 149 -10.98 8.73 -0.73
N GLY A 150 -9.87 8.02 -0.81
CA GLY A 150 -8.63 8.30 -0.08
C GLY A 150 -8.74 8.30 1.45
N ALA A 151 -9.94 8.09 1.99
CA ALA A 151 -10.17 8.06 3.42
C ALA A 151 -9.96 6.63 3.94
N ALA A 152 -8.91 6.46 4.73
CA ALA A 152 -8.53 5.16 5.27
C ALA A 152 -7.80 5.31 6.61
N LYS A 153 -7.77 4.21 7.37
CA LYS A 153 -7.04 4.14 8.63
C LYS A 153 -6.35 2.79 8.78
N LEU A 154 -5.05 2.82 8.97
CA LEU A 154 -4.20 1.69 9.34
C LEU A 154 -3.78 1.85 10.80
N THR A 155 -3.93 0.79 11.59
CA THR A 155 -3.39 0.73 12.94
C THR A 155 -2.71 -0.60 13.18
N ALA A 156 -1.60 -0.58 13.92
CA ALA A 156 -0.90 -1.74 14.44
C ALA A 156 -0.80 -1.62 15.97
N GLY A 157 -1.91 -1.92 16.66
CA GLY A 157 -2.05 -1.65 18.09
C GLY A 157 -1.81 -0.18 18.41
N SER A 158 -0.97 0.08 19.41
CA SER A 158 -0.46 1.42 19.73
C SER A 158 0.87 1.75 19.04
N LEU A 159 1.48 0.81 18.30
CA LEU A 159 2.83 0.96 17.77
C LEU A 159 2.90 1.83 16.51
N ALA A 160 1.91 1.74 15.65
CA ALA A 160 1.89 2.51 14.41
C ALA A 160 0.46 2.89 14.01
N THR A 161 0.34 4.08 13.43
CA THR A 161 -0.94 4.61 12.91
C THR A 161 -0.70 5.41 11.64
N VAL A 162 -1.53 5.17 10.64
CA VAL A 162 -1.70 6.05 9.47
C VAL A 162 -3.17 6.34 9.31
N GLN A 163 -3.51 7.61 9.08
CA GLN A 163 -4.87 8.02 8.75
C GLN A 163 -4.84 8.99 7.58
N THR A 164 -5.72 8.80 6.63
CA THR A 164 -5.79 9.63 5.42
C THR A 164 -7.20 10.12 5.14
N ARG A 165 -7.27 11.12 4.28
CA ARG A 165 -8.46 11.58 3.57
C ARG A 165 -8.15 11.77 2.09
N ALA A 166 -9.16 11.98 1.27
CA ALA A 166 -8.95 12.38 -0.11
C ALA A 166 -8.13 13.68 -0.20
N MET A 167 -7.34 13.79 -1.27
CA MET A 167 -6.79 15.08 -1.70
C MET A 167 -7.92 16.02 -2.11
N ASN A 168 -7.79 17.29 -1.83
CA ASN A 168 -8.74 18.33 -2.24
C ASN A 168 -8.01 19.54 -2.84
N ALA A 169 -8.75 20.45 -3.43
CA ALA A 169 -8.19 21.64 -4.10
C ALA A 169 -7.34 22.53 -3.17
N GLY A 170 -7.61 22.53 -1.86
CA GLY A 170 -6.85 23.31 -0.88
C GLY A 170 -5.51 22.69 -0.48
N ASP A 171 -5.24 21.46 -0.92
CA ASP A 171 -3.98 20.77 -0.63
C ASP A 171 -2.88 21.06 -1.66
N HIS A 172 -3.23 21.73 -2.76
CA HIS A 172 -2.26 22.15 -3.78
C HIS A 172 -1.45 23.36 -3.28
N VAL A 173 -0.15 23.36 -3.56
CA VAL A 173 0.78 24.43 -3.17
C VAL A 173 1.24 25.23 -4.37
N CYS A 174 1.57 24.60 -5.50
CA CYS A 174 2.06 25.28 -6.70
C CYS A 174 1.24 24.99 -7.97
N GLY A 175 0.29 24.05 -7.94
CA GLY A 175 -0.55 23.70 -9.09
C GLY A 175 0.14 22.81 -10.13
N ASN A 176 1.35 22.36 -9.90
CA ASN A 176 2.12 21.44 -10.73
C ASN A 176 2.40 20.11 -9.99
N GLU A 177 1.60 19.80 -8.99
CA GLU A 177 1.75 18.58 -8.22
C GLU A 177 1.32 17.37 -9.05
N GLU A 178 2.09 16.31 -8.87
CA GLU A 178 1.84 14.98 -9.42
C GLU A 178 2.31 13.91 -8.42
N VAL A 179 2.11 12.65 -8.75
CA VAL A 179 2.73 11.55 -8.00
C VAL A 179 4.22 11.56 -8.32
N TRP A 180 5.00 12.21 -7.46
CA TRP A 180 6.45 12.34 -7.63
C TRP A 180 7.20 11.10 -7.16
N TYR A 181 6.79 10.57 -6.01
CA TYR A 181 7.35 9.33 -5.48
C TYR A 181 6.27 8.24 -5.54
N PRO A 182 6.48 7.17 -6.32
CA PRO A 182 5.50 6.09 -6.46
C PRO A 182 5.31 5.33 -5.14
N PRO A 183 4.24 4.52 -5.01
CA PRO A 183 4.06 3.64 -3.86
C PRO A 183 5.28 2.76 -3.58
N LEU A 184 5.52 2.46 -2.31
CA LEU A 184 6.67 1.66 -1.85
C LEU A 184 6.62 0.18 -2.29
N THR A 185 5.48 -0.27 -2.79
CA THR A 185 5.27 -1.63 -3.30
C THR A 185 4.42 -1.60 -4.57
N LYS A 186 4.44 -2.70 -5.32
CA LYS A 186 3.56 -2.84 -6.49
C LYS A 186 2.11 -3.01 -6.05
N LEU A 187 1.23 -2.21 -6.64
CA LEU A 187 -0.20 -2.23 -6.37
C LEU A 187 -0.97 -2.45 -7.68
N GLU A 188 -2.15 -3.05 -7.58
CA GLU A 188 -3.09 -3.16 -8.68
C GLU A 188 -3.71 -1.80 -8.98
N HIS A 189 -4.04 -1.08 -7.92
CA HIS A 189 -4.55 0.28 -7.97
C HIS A 189 -4.04 1.07 -6.77
N ALA A 190 -3.66 2.33 -6.99
CA ALA A 190 -3.19 3.23 -5.95
C ALA A 190 -3.69 4.66 -6.18
N MET A 191 -4.15 5.29 -5.11
CA MET A 191 -4.55 6.69 -5.08
C MET A 191 -3.68 7.45 -4.09
N PRO A 192 -3.09 8.59 -4.48
CA PRO A 192 -2.46 9.49 -3.53
C PRO A 192 -3.50 10.02 -2.54
N ALA A 193 -3.11 10.16 -1.30
CA ALA A 193 -4.00 10.57 -0.22
C ALA A 193 -3.30 11.53 0.73
N TYR A 194 -4.09 12.42 1.33
CA TYR A 194 -3.61 13.37 2.33
C TYR A 194 -3.54 12.68 3.69
N ALA A 195 -2.33 12.46 4.20
CA ALA A 195 -2.12 11.87 5.51
C ALA A 195 -2.47 12.89 6.60
N THR A 196 -3.53 12.62 7.34
CA THR A 196 -3.94 13.42 8.50
C THR A 196 -3.18 13.01 9.76
N ALA A 197 -2.67 11.78 9.79
CA ALA A 197 -1.75 11.28 10.81
C ALA A 197 -0.83 10.21 10.22
N ASN A 198 0.44 10.24 10.63
CA ASN A 198 1.46 9.23 10.36
C ASN A 198 2.37 9.14 11.59
N ALA A 199 2.25 8.07 12.36
CA ALA A 199 2.95 7.93 13.63
C ALA A 199 3.52 6.53 13.83
N TYR A 200 4.70 6.49 14.44
CA TYR A 200 5.34 5.30 14.98
C TYR A 200 5.86 5.58 16.39
N THR A 201 5.53 4.69 17.32
CA THR A 201 5.89 4.81 18.74
C THR A 201 6.66 3.60 19.28
N GLY A 202 7.06 2.68 18.40
CA GLY A 202 7.85 1.52 18.77
C GLY A 202 9.34 1.84 18.98
N ASN A 203 10.12 0.87 19.44
CA ASN A 203 11.52 1.07 19.85
C ASN A 203 12.57 0.64 18.82
N GLY A 204 12.20 -0.17 17.81
CA GLY A 204 13.18 -0.88 16.97
C GLY A 204 14.01 0.00 16.04
N LEU A 205 13.55 1.21 15.71
CA LEU A 205 14.26 2.12 14.79
C LEU A 205 15.18 3.13 15.49
N GLY A 206 15.16 3.18 16.83
CA GLY A 206 15.92 4.16 17.61
C GLY A 206 15.32 5.56 17.58
N GLU A 207 14.16 5.72 16.95
CA GLU A 207 13.40 6.99 16.90
C GLU A 207 11.90 6.70 16.77
N THR A 208 11.12 7.71 17.09
CA THR A 208 9.66 7.73 16.95
C THR A 208 9.25 9.01 16.25
N TRP A 209 8.07 9.01 15.61
CA TRP A 209 7.53 10.24 14.99
C TRP A 209 6.01 10.31 15.12
N SER A 210 5.52 11.51 14.95
CA SER A 210 4.09 11.79 14.86
C SER A 210 3.88 12.99 13.95
N ASN A 211 3.66 12.71 12.67
CA ASN A 211 3.47 13.72 11.64
C ASN A 211 1.98 13.85 11.31
N HIS A 212 1.60 15.05 10.94
CA HIS A 212 0.22 15.38 10.61
C HIS A 212 0.18 16.26 9.37
N MET A 213 -0.92 16.15 8.62
CA MET A 213 -1.29 17.10 7.57
C MET A 213 -0.26 17.19 6.43
N GLN A 214 0.04 16.05 5.78
CA GLN A 214 0.99 15.93 4.68
C GLN A 214 0.37 15.23 3.46
N ARG A 215 0.81 15.58 2.26
CA ARG A 215 0.46 14.93 0.99
C ARG A 215 1.28 13.65 0.76
N SER A 216 1.39 12.83 1.78
CA SER A 216 2.42 11.80 1.92
C SER A 216 1.90 10.35 1.87
N GLY A 217 0.60 10.17 1.67
CA GLY A 217 -0.04 8.87 1.75
C GLY A 217 -0.42 8.27 0.41
N PHE A 218 -0.56 6.95 0.41
CA PHE A 218 -1.29 6.19 -0.61
C PHE A 218 -2.29 5.25 0.04
N VAL A 219 -3.43 5.10 -0.63
CA VAL A 219 -4.43 4.07 -0.36
C VAL A 219 -4.58 3.25 -1.63
N GLY A 220 -4.59 1.93 -1.53
CA GLY A 220 -4.61 1.09 -2.71
C GLY A 220 -5.12 -0.33 -2.47
N THR A 221 -5.19 -1.07 -3.57
CA THR A 221 -5.47 -2.50 -3.59
C THR A 221 -4.30 -3.26 -4.20
N PHE A 222 -4.16 -4.50 -3.80
CA PHE A 222 -3.21 -5.43 -4.41
C PHE A 222 -3.88 -6.75 -4.76
N ALA A 223 -3.37 -7.38 -5.80
CA ALA A 223 -3.66 -8.77 -6.15
C ALA A 223 -2.37 -9.43 -6.59
N VAL A 224 -2.04 -10.57 -5.98
CA VAL A 224 -0.83 -11.34 -6.30
C VAL A 224 -1.22 -12.77 -6.60
N PRO A 225 -0.74 -13.35 -7.71
CA PRO A 225 -0.89 -14.79 -7.94
C PRO A 225 -0.27 -15.57 -6.78
N THR A 226 -0.93 -16.63 -6.34
CA THR A 226 -0.33 -17.62 -5.44
C THR A 226 0.39 -18.67 -6.28
N GLU A 227 1.60 -18.97 -5.93
CA GLU A 227 2.35 -20.11 -6.51
C GLU A 227 1.74 -21.44 -6.10
#